data_f2e36aba14e3fc50dd373d4b01844294
#
_entry.id   f2e36aba14e3fc50dd373d4b01844294
#
_cell.length_a   1.000
_cell.length_b   1.000
_cell.length_c   1.000
_cell.angle_alpha   90.00
_cell.angle_beta   90.00
_cell.angle_gamma   90.00
#
_symmetry.space_group_name_H-M   'P 1'
#
loop_
_entity.id
_entity.type
_entity.pdbx_description
1 polymer ?
#
loop_
_entity_poly.entity_id
_entity_poly.type
_entity_poly.pdbx_seq_one_letter_code
_entity_poly.pdbx_strand_id
1 'polypeptide(L)'
;MSENAREAILAAAKTAAQRHGYNGINFRSIGAAVGIKNASIYYHFSSKADLGVAVAARYWQDTASVLQAIRESNPDPIRCLEIYPSIFRTSLEDGNRLCLSSFMAAEYEDLPEEVRREVKAFADINVMWLTQVLADAGMGSAESCERRARAIYTSVAGAQLIARTRLDIGLFDDLILSYREAGLIPTSQA
;
A
#
# COMPACT_ATOMS: atom_id res chain seq x y z
N MET A 1 14.57 7.02 24.39
CA MET A 1 15.36 7.47 23.22
C MET A 1 15.46 6.41 22.10
N SER A 2 15.48 5.10 22.40
CA SER A 2 15.67 4.04 21.38
C SER A 2 14.45 3.84 20.46
N GLU A 3 13.22 3.88 20.98
CA GLU A 3 12.00 3.66 20.21
C GLU A 3 11.73 4.80 19.19
N ASN A 4 11.94 6.04 19.59
CA ASN A 4 11.81 7.20 18.70
C ASN A 4 12.80 7.16 17.51
N ALA A 5 14.05 6.71 17.76
CA ALA A 5 15.04 6.56 16.69
C ALA A 5 14.66 5.44 15.69
N ARG A 6 14.14 4.31 16.19
CA ARG A 6 13.67 3.20 15.35
C ARG A 6 12.52 3.64 14.43
N GLU A 7 11.54 4.36 14.96
CA GLU A 7 10.41 4.89 14.19
C GLU A 7 10.88 5.92 13.14
N ALA A 8 11.80 6.81 13.48
CA ALA A 8 12.37 7.77 12.54
C ALA A 8 13.13 7.08 11.39
N ILE A 9 13.87 6.01 11.68
CA ILE A 9 14.55 5.19 10.66
C ILE A 9 13.52 4.53 9.74
N LEU A 10 12.45 3.93 10.29
CA LEU A 10 11.39 3.29 9.50
C LEU A 10 10.67 4.29 8.60
N ALA A 11 10.35 5.48 9.10
CA ALA A 11 9.70 6.53 8.32
C ALA A 11 10.58 7.01 7.15
N ALA A 12 11.87 7.24 7.41
CA ALA A 12 12.83 7.63 6.38
C ALA A 12 13.04 6.51 5.34
N ALA A 13 13.13 5.26 5.79
CA ALA A 13 13.28 4.11 4.90
C ALA A 13 12.03 3.87 4.06
N LYS A 14 10.81 4.01 4.61
CA LYS A 14 9.54 3.98 3.87
C LYS A 14 9.54 5.02 2.75
N THR A 15 9.89 6.27 3.07
CA THR A 15 9.96 7.36 2.08
C THR A 15 10.97 7.06 0.97
N ALA A 16 12.15 6.55 1.31
CA ALA A 16 13.17 6.16 0.33
C ALA A 16 12.68 5.02 -0.56
N ALA A 17 12.05 4.00 0.03
CA ALA A 17 11.53 2.85 -0.70
C ALA A 17 10.33 3.20 -1.60
N GLN A 18 9.46 4.14 -1.20
CA GLN A 18 8.37 4.62 -2.07
C GLN A 18 8.86 5.40 -3.30
N ARG A 19 10.07 5.97 -3.23
CA ARG A 19 10.68 6.70 -4.35
C ARG A 19 11.54 5.83 -5.26
N HIS A 20 12.27 4.88 -4.69
CA HIS A 20 13.36 4.17 -5.34
C HIS A 20 13.30 2.64 -5.13
N GLY A 21 12.18 2.10 -4.69
CA GLY A 21 12.00 0.69 -4.41
C GLY A 21 12.87 0.19 -3.25
N TYR A 22 13.06 -1.13 -3.18
CA TYR A 22 13.92 -1.76 -2.17
C TYR A 22 15.37 -1.26 -2.28
N ASN A 23 15.85 -0.97 -3.50
CA ASN A 23 17.19 -0.44 -3.71
C ASN A 23 17.38 0.97 -3.13
N GLY A 24 16.31 1.74 -2.92
CA GLY A 24 16.34 3.02 -2.21
C GLY A 24 16.67 2.91 -0.72
N ILE A 25 16.53 1.73 -0.11
CA ILE A 25 16.89 1.49 1.28
C ILE A 25 18.41 1.44 1.41
N ASN A 26 18.99 2.54 1.88
CA ASN A 26 20.44 2.69 2.08
C ASN A 26 20.71 3.32 3.44
N PHE A 27 21.49 2.65 4.29
CA PHE A 27 21.74 3.07 5.67
C PHE A 27 22.44 4.44 5.76
N ARG A 28 23.33 4.75 4.82
CA ARG A 28 24.03 6.04 4.81
C ARG A 28 23.08 7.20 4.54
N SER A 29 22.23 7.08 3.52
CA SER A 29 21.24 8.12 3.17
C SER A 29 20.16 8.25 4.23
N ILE A 30 19.69 7.12 4.79
CA ILE A 30 18.71 7.11 5.88
C ILE A 30 19.32 7.76 7.14
N GLY A 31 20.57 7.41 7.50
CA GLY A 31 21.27 8.03 8.62
C GLY A 31 21.39 9.54 8.47
N ALA A 32 21.75 10.02 7.27
CA ALA A 32 21.81 11.45 6.97
C ALA A 32 20.43 12.13 7.09
N ALA A 33 19.36 11.48 6.60
CA ALA A 33 17.99 12.02 6.68
C ALA A 33 17.46 12.10 8.11
N VAL A 34 17.84 11.15 8.99
CA VAL A 34 17.40 11.10 10.39
C VAL A 34 18.34 11.89 11.32
N GLY A 35 19.56 12.26 10.84
CA GLY A 35 20.56 12.96 11.65
C GLY A 35 21.31 12.04 12.60
N ILE A 36 21.48 10.75 12.26
CA ILE A 36 22.18 9.75 13.10
C ILE A 36 23.32 9.07 12.33
N LYS A 37 24.27 8.49 13.07
CA LYS A 37 25.38 7.73 12.49
C LYS A 37 24.89 6.34 12.02
N ASN A 38 25.53 5.79 10.98
CA ASN A 38 25.23 4.44 10.50
C ASN A 38 25.28 3.37 11.61
N ALA A 39 26.21 3.47 12.54
CA ALA A 39 26.30 2.56 13.68
C ALA A 39 25.01 2.52 14.53
N SER A 40 24.29 3.65 14.61
CA SER A 40 23.01 3.72 15.31
C SER A 40 21.90 2.98 14.55
N ILE A 41 21.95 2.96 13.20
CA ILE A 41 21.00 2.17 12.41
C ILE A 41 21.27 0.69 12.61
N TYR A 42 22.54 0.26 12.56
CA TYR A 42 22.92 -1.15 12.80
C TYR A 42 22.53 -1.66 14.19
N TYR A 43 22.40 -0.78 15.18
CA TYR A 43 21.86 -1.15 16.49
C TYR A 43 20.37 -1.56 16.43
N HIS A 44 19.59 -0.98 15.53
CA HIS A 44 18.15 -1.25 15.38
C HIS A 44 17.85 -2.30 14.31
N PHE A 45 18.66 -2.36 13.26
CA PHE A 45 18.48 -3.24 12.10
C PHE A 45 19.82 -3.80 11.67
N SER A 46 19.99 -5.11 11.80
CA SER A 46 21.28 -5.76 11.59
C SER A 46 21.71 -5.78 10.11
N SER A 47 20.75 -5.65 9.20
CA SER A 47 20.95 -5.68 7.75
C SER A 47 19.95 -4.82 7.00
N LYS A 48 20.25 -4.56 5.71
CA LYS A 48 19.29 -3.95 4.79
C LYS A 48 18.01 -4.79 4.65
N ALA A 49 18.15 -6.12 4.67
CA ALA A 49 17.02 -7.04 4.60
C ALA A 49 16.11 -6.89 5.81
N ASP A 50 16.66 -6.85 7.04
CA ASP A 50 15.88 -6.64 8.27
C ASP A 50 15.12 -5.32 8.24
N LEU A 51 15.76 -4.25 7.76
CA LEU A 51 15.09 -2.96 7.61
C LEU A 51 14.01 -3.03 6.52
N GLY A 52 14.27 -3.72 5.41
CA GLY A 52 13.31 -3.95 4.34
C GLY A 52 12.06 -4.70 4.80
N VAL A 53 12.24 -5.78 5.56
CA VAL A 53 11.15 -6.53 6.21
C VAL A 53 10.35 -5.61 7.13
N ALA A 54 11.01 -4.88 8.02
CA ALA A 54 10.33 -4.02 8.98
C ALA A 54 9.53 -2.89 8.30
N VAL A 55 10.06 -2.31 7.22
CA VAL A 55 9.37 -1.28 6.42
C VAL A 55 8.17 -1.87 5.69
N ALA A 56 8.31 -3.02 5.05
CA ALA A 56 7.22 -3.66 4.32
C ALA A 56 6.14 -4.16 5.28
N ALA A 57 6.52 -4.77 6.41
CA ALA A 57 5.59 -5.21 7.45
C ALA A 57 4.81 -4.02 8.04
N ARG A 58 5.47 -2.94 8.40
CA ARG A 58 4.82 -1.75 8.92
C ARG A 58 3.84 -1.15 7.89
N TYR A 59 4.21 -1.16 6.61
CA TYR A 59 3.38 -0.61 5.56
C TYR A 59 2.04 -1.34 5.42
N TRP A 60 2.05 -2.68 5.39
CA TRP A 60 0.79 -3.42 5.31
C TRP A 60 -0.01 -3.38 6.63
N GLN A 61 0.65 -3.31 7.80
CA GLN A 61 -0.03 -3.14 9.09
C GLN A 61 -0.75 -1.79 9.19
N ASP A 62 -0.07 -0.70 8.78
CA ASP A 62 -0.68 0.64 8.70
C ASP A 62 -1.89 0.61 7.75
N THR A 63 -1.76 -0.05 6.59
CA THR A 63 -2.87 -0.19 5.63
C THR A 63 -4.03 -1.00 6.21
N ALA A 64 -3.76 -2.11 6.90
CA ALA A 64 -4.78 -2.90 7.58
C ALA A 64 -5.56 -2.06 8.60
N SER A 65 -4.86 -1.20 9.35
CA SER A 65 -5.48 -0.28 10.31
C SER A 65 -6.39 0.75 9.60
N VAL A 66 -5.95 1.30 8.47
CA VAL A 66 -6.77 2.21 7.65
C VAL A 66 -8.01 1.51 7.10
N LEU A 67 -7.85 0.30 6.56
CA LEU A 67 -8.96 -0.52 6.05
C LEU A 67 -9.98 -0.83 7.16
N GLN A 68 -9.52 -1.17 8.35
CA GLN A 68 -10.37 -1.40 9.51
C GLN A 68 -11.12 -0.13 9.90
N ALA A 69 -10.45 1.02 9.98
CA ALA A 69 -11.06 2.31 10.29
C ALA A 69 -12.15 2.71 9.27
N ILE A 70 -11.97 2.40 7.97
CA ILE A 70 -12.98 2.61 6.95
C ILE A 70 -14.24 1.82 7.30
N ARG A 71 -14.14 0.55 7.68
CA ARG A 71 -15.31 -0.27 8.06
C ARG A 71 -15.99 0.24 9.32
N GLU A 72 -15.21 0.59 10.33
CA GLU A 72 -15.77 1.08 11.62
C GLU A 72 -16.51 2.41 11.47
N SER A 73 -16.03 3.26 10.55
CA SER A 73 -16.63 4.58 10.31
C SER A 73 -17.79 4.56 9.30
N ASN A 74 -17.97 3.47 8.56
CA ASN A 74 -18.99 3.38 7.50
C ASN A 74 -19.74 2.05 7.60
N PRO A 75 -20.96 2.06 8.19
CA PRO A 75 -21.80 0.84 8.29
C PRO A 75 -22.23 0.27 6.94
N ASP A 76 -22.34 1.11 5.91
CA ASP A 76 -22.68 0.69 4.54
C ASP A 76 -21.43 0.11 3.84
N PRO A 77 -21.43 -1.20 3.50
CA PRO A 77 -20.32 -1.81 2.81
C PRO A 77 -20.08 -1.24 1.39
N ILE A 78 -21.11 -0.75 0.71
CA ILE A 78 -20.93 -0.09 -0.59
C ILE A 78 -20.11 1.19 -0.41
N ARG A 79 -20.39 1.97 0.63
CA ARG A 79 -19.60 3.17 0.94
C ARG A 79 -18.14 2.84 1.23
N CYS A 80 -17.86 1.72 1.90
CA CYS A 80 -16.49 1.24 2.10
C CYS A 80 -15.76 0.98 0.77
N LEU A 81 -16.43 0.36 -0.21
CA LEU A 81 -15.89 0.10 -1.55
C LEU A 81 -15.64 1.40 -2.32
N GLU A 82 -16.52 2.40 -2.18
CA GLU A 82 -16.32 3.72 -2.79
C GLU A 82 -15.10 4.45 -2.24
N ILE A 83 -14.83 4.31 -0.94
CA ILE A 83 -13.70 4.97 -0.26
C ILE A 83 -12.37 4.26 -0.57
N TYR A 84 -12.38 2.94 -0.78
CA TYR A 84 -11.17 2.13 -0.92
C TYR A 84 -10.09 2.72 -1.85
N PRO A 85 -10.39 3.25 -3.04
CA PRO A 85 -9.36 3.80 -3.94
C PRO A 85 -8.58 4.99 -3.32
N SER A 86 -9.15 5.70 -2.34
CA SER A 86 -8.49 6.84 -1.71
C SER A 86 -7.18 6.48 -1.02
N ILE A 87 -7.03 5.23 -0.56
CA ILE A 87 -5.81 4.71 0.06
C ILE A 87 -4.62 4.83 -0.93
N PHE A 88 -4.86 4.54 -2.20
CA PHE A 88 -3.85 4.64 -3.25
C PHE A 88 -3.65 6.08 -3.71
N ARG A 89 -4.74 6.86 -3.77
CA ARG A 89 -4.71 8.28 -4.15
C ARG A 89 -3.83 9.11 -3.21
N THR A 90 -3.88 8.84 -1.91
CA THR A 90 -3.07 9.54 -0.89
C THR A 90 -1.56 9.47 -1.18
N SER A 91 -1.07 8.35 -1.73
CA SER A 91 0.34 8.25 -2.10
C SER A 91 0.71 9.14 -3.30
N LEU A 92 -0.21 9.36 -4.24
CA LEU A 92 -0.02 10.29 -5.35
C LEU A 92 -0.01 11.74 -4.86
N GLU A 93 -0.87 12.09 -3.91
CA GLU A 93 -0.90 13.41 -3.28
C GLU A 93 0.38 13.71 -2.52
N ASP A 94 0.96 12.69 -1.86
CA ASP A 94 2.22 12.81 -1.13
C ASP A 94 3.44 12.72 -2.08
N GLY A 95 3.57 13.69 -2.98
CA GLY A 95 4.73 13.83 -3.86
C GLY A 95 4.78 12.80 -4.99
N ASN A 96 3.63 12.41 -5.55
CA ASN A 96 3.50 11.48 -6.67
C ASN A 96 4.18 10.13 -6.43
N ARG A 97 4.00 9.58 -5.22
CA ARG A 97 4.59 8.29 -4.84
C ARG A 97 3.72 7.14 -5.26
N LEU A 98 4.35 6.01 -5.52
CA LEU A 98 3.67 4.74 -5.72
C LEU A 98 3.39 4.07 -4.36
N CYS A 99 2.37 3.24 -4.31
CA CYS A 99 2.22 2.27 -3.24
C CYS A 99 3.53 1.48 -3.07
N LEU A 100 4.06 1.41 -1.85
CA LEU A 100 5.34 0.77 -1.57
C LEU A 100 5.37 -0.69 -2.05
N SER A 101 4.30 -1.44 -1.77
CA SER A 101 4.24 -2.85 -2.15
C SER A 101 4.16 -3.05 -3.66
N SER A 102 3.47 -2.15 -4.40
CA SER A 102 3.48 -2.18 -5.87
C SER A 102 4.86 -1.92 -6.44
N PHE A 103 5.61 -0.98 -5.82
CA PHE A 103 6.98 -0.70 -6.26
C PHE A 103 7.90 -1.90 -5.98
N MET A 104 7.88 -2.43 -4.77
CA MET A 104 8.70 -3.60 -4.41
C MET A 104 8.32 -4.85 -5.20
N ALA A 105 7.03 -5.06 -5.51
CA ALA A 105 6.59 -6.19 -6.32
C ALA A 105 7.19 -6.16 -7.74
N ALA A 106 7.45 -4.96 -8.30
CA ALA A 106 8.12 -4.82 -9.59
C ALA A 106 9.62 -5.18 -9.54
N GLU A 107 10.22 -5.19 -8.35
CA GLU A 107 11.62 -5.59 -8.10
C GLU A 107 11.72 -7.02 -7.55
N TYR A 108 10.70 -7.87 -7.76
CA TYR A 108 10.53 -9.17 -7.08
C TYR A 108 11.78 -10.05 -7.11
N GLU A 109 12.49 -10.10 -8.23
CA GLU A 109 13.69 -10.94 -8.37
C GLU A 109 14.87 -10.48 -7.49
N ASP A 110 14.94 -9.17 -7.22
CA ASP A 110 16.00 -8.56 -6.41
C ASP A 110 15.69 -8.56 -4.91
N LEU A 111 14.47 -8.95 -4.52
CA LEU A 111 14.07 -8.94 -3.11
C LEU A 111 14.57 -10.17 -2.36
N PRO A 112 15.12 -10.02 -1.12
CA PRO A 112 15.30 -11.13 -0.20
C PRO A 112 13.97 -11.87 0.07
N GLU A 113 14.04 -13.18 0.30
CA GLU A 113 12.87 -14.03 0.52
C GLU A 113 11.95 -13.51 1.65
N GLU A 114 12.54 -13.04 2.75
CA GLU A 114 11.82 -12.49 3.87
C GLU A 114 11.07 -11.19 3.53
N VAL A 115 11.61 -10.35 2.63
CA VAL A 115 10.94 -9.13 2.14
C VAL A 115 9.81 -9.50 1.18
N ARG A 116 9.99 -10.51 0.31
CA ARG A 116 8.94 -11.01 -0.61
C ARG A 116 7.69 -11.41 0.16
N ARG A 117 7.84 -12.07 1.31
CA ARG A 117 6.71 -12.48 2.16
C ARG A 117 5.89 -11.30 2.64
N GLU A 118 6.54 -10.22 3.09
CA GLU A 118 5.85 -9.01 3.53
C GLU A 118 5.17 -8.25 2.37
N VAL A 119 5.80 -8.24 1.20
CA VAL A 119 5.20 -7.64 -0.01
C VAL A 119 3.95 -8.40 -0.44
N LYS A 120 3.97 -9.74 -0.36
CA LYS A 120 2.81 -10.59 -0.61
C LYS A 120 1.68 -10.32 0.39
N ALA A 121 2.01 -10.22 1.68
CA ALA A 121 1.03 -9.97 2.73
C ALA A 121 0.20 -8.70 2.46
N PHE A 122 0.79 -7.66 1.87
CA PHE A 122 0.05 -6.45 1.50
C PHE A 122 -1.07 -6.73 0.48
N ALA A 123 -0.79 -7.51 -0.56
CA ALA A 123 -1.82 -7.87 -1.54
C ALA A 123 -2.91 -8.72 -0.89
N ASP A 124 -2.51 -9.70 -0.06
CA ASP A 124 -3.42 -10.63 0.61
C ASP A 124 -4.39 -9.88 1.52
N ILE A 125 -3.93 -8.91 2.34
CA ILE A 125 -4.83 -8.13 3.22
C ILE A 125 -5.82 -7.27 2.45
N ASN A 126 -5.42 -6.66 1.33
CA ASN A 126 -6.32 -5.88 0.49
C ASN A 126 -7.40 -6.75 -0.15
N VAL A 127 -6.99 -7.88 -0.74
CA VAL A 127 -7.94 -8.83 -1.37
C VAL A 127 -8.89 -9.42 -0.33
N MET A 128 -8.39 -9.82 0.83
CA MET A 128 -9.21 -10.37 1.92
C MET A 128 -10.24 -9.34 2.41
N TRP A 129 -9.82 -8.11 2.66
CA TRP A 129 -10.71 -7.03 3.10
C TRP A 129 -11.78 -6.74 2.05
N LEU A 130 -11.41 -6.58 0.78
CA LEU A 130 -12.36 -6.36 -0.32
C LEU A 130 -13.34 -7.52 -0.47
N THR A 131 -12.86 -8.78 -0.35
CA THR A 131 -13.71 -9.97 -0.40
C THR A 131 -14.78 -9.92 0.68
N GLN A 132 -14.39 -9.60 1.90
CA GLN A 132 -15.33 -9.52 3.03
C GLN A 132 -16.34 -8.40 2.84
N VAL A 133 -15.91 -7.21 2.40
CA VAL A 133 -16.82 -6.08 2.17
C VAL A 133 -17.80 -6.36 1.03
N LEU A 134 -17.36 -7.02 -0.04
CA LEU A 134 -18.22 -7.45 -1.14
C LEU A 134 -19.24 -8.50 -0.67
N ALA A 135 -18.86 -9.42 0.18
CA ALA A 135 -19.75 -10.42 0.77
C ALA A 135 -20.80 -9.75 1.68
N ASP A 136 -20.39 -8.82 2.54
CA ASP A 136 -21.30 -8.05 3.40
C ASP A 136 -22.29 -7.21 2.58
N ALA A 137 -21.89 -6.75 1.37
CA ALA A 137 -22.76 -6.06 0.41
C ALA A 137 -23.68 -7.01 -0.38
N GLY A 138 -23.63 -8.32 -0.14
CA GLY A 138 -24.46 -9.29 -0.86
C GLY A 138 -24.10 -9.48 -2.34
N MET A 139 -22.85 -9.20 -2.73
CA MET A 139 -22.39 -9.17 -4.13
C MET A 139 -22.09 -10.55 -4.73
N GLY A 140 -22.63 -11.62 -4.15
CA GLY A 140 -22.58 -12.98 -4.68
C GLY A 140 -21.89 -13.99 -3.77
N SER A 141 -21.44 -15.11 -4.34
CA SER A 141 -20.75 -16.17 -3.58
C SER A 141 -19.35 -15.74 -3.13
N ALA A 142 -18.81 -16.42 -2.11
CA ALA A 142 -17.45 -16.15 -1.59
C ALA A 142 -16.40 -16.18 -2.72
N GLU A 143 -16.50 -17.16 -3.63
CA GLU A 143 -15.59 -17.28 -4.78
C GLU A 143 -15.72 -16.11 -5.76
N SER A 144 -16.96 -15.64 -6.04
CA SER A 144 -17.17 -14.51 -6.94
C SER A 144 -16.71 -13.20 -6.31
N CYS A 145 -16.91 -13.02 -4.99
CA CYS A 145 -16.39 -11.88 -4.23
C CYS A 145 -14.87 -11.84 -4.25
N GLU A 146 -14.20 -12.98 -4.06
CA GLU A 146 -12.74 -13.05 -4.11
C GLU A 146 -12.18 -12.72 -5.51
N ARG A 147 -12.78 -13.25 -6.59
CA ARG A 147 -12.38 -12.89 -7.96
C ARG A 147 -12.55 -11.40 -8.22
N ARG A 148 -13.67 -10.81 -7.80
CA ARG A 148 -13.94 -9.38 -7.95
C ARG A 148 -12.99 -8.53 -7.10
N ALA A 149 -12.69 -8.95 -5.87
CA ALA A 149 -11.73 -8.29 -4.99
C ALA A 149 -10.34 -8.20 -5.62
N ARG A 150 -9.86 -9.29 -6.22
CA ARG A 150 -8.60 -9.30 -6.98
C ARG A 150 -8.64 -8.32 -8.15
N ALA A 151 -9.74 -8.29 -8.90
CA ALA A 151 -9.92 -7.37 -10.03
C ALA A 151 -9.93 -5.91 -9.58
N ILE A 152 -10.65 -5.58 -8.49
CA ILE A 152 -10.66 -4.22 -7.91
C ILE A 152 -9.25 -3.81 -7.46
N TYR A 153 -8.58 -4.65 -6.67
CA TYR A 153 -7.22 -4.36 -6.17
C TYR A 153 -6.25 -4.08 -7.31
N THR A 154 -6.20 -4.96 -8.32
CA THR A 154 -5.27 -4.83 -9.44
C THR A 154 -5.60 -3.62 -10.33
N SER A 155 -6.89 -3.33 -10.54
CA SER A 155 -7.31 -2.15 -11.32
C SER A 155 -6.95 -0.84 -10.63
N VAL A 156 -7.17 -0.73 -9.31
CA VAL A 156 -6.83 0.47 -8.54
C VAL A 156 -5.30 0.67 -8.48
N ALA A 157 -4.54 -0.41 -8.26
CA ALA A 157 -3.07 -0.35 -8.28
C ALA A 157 -2.53 0.02 -9.68
N GLY A 158 -3.15 -0.50 -10.75
CA GLY A 158 -2.84 -0.15 -12.13
C GLY A 158 -3.14 1.31 -12.46
N ALA A 159 -4.30 1.81 -12.02
CA ALA A 159 -4.66 3.22 -12.16
C ALA A 159 -3.64 4.15 -11.50
N GLN A 160 -3.20 3.80 -10.27
CA GLN A 160 -2.16 4.55 -9.58
C GLN A 160 -0.84 4.57 -10.36
N LEU A 161 -0.42 3.42 -10.91
CA LEU A 161 0.82 3.32 -11.68
C LEU A 161 0.78 4.24 -12.92
N ILE A 162 -0.31 4.23 -13.66
CA ILE A 162 -0.46 5.03 -14.88
C ILE A 162 -0.55 6.53 -14.56
N ALA A 163 -1.36 6.92 -13.56
CA ALA A 163 -1.46 8.31 -13.12
C ALA A 163 -0.10 8.87 -12.67
N ARG A 164 0.67 8.08 -11.92
CA ARG A 164 2.03 8.44 -11.51
C ARG A 164 2.95 8.73 -12.71
N THR A 165 2.91 7.90 -13.76
CA THR A 165 3.76 8.10 -14.94
C THR A 165 3.44 9.36 -15.72
N ARG A 166 2.22 9.89 -15.56
CA ARG A 166 1.73 11.10 -16.20
C ARG A 166 1.82 12.35 -15.31
N LEU A 167 2.19 12.17 -14.03
CA LEU A 167 2.15 13.24 -13.02
C LEU A 167 0.74 13.86 -12.91
N ASP A 168 -0.28 13.06 -13.10
CA ASP A 168 -1.68 13.48 -13.22
C ASP A 168 -2.59 12.68 -12.29
N ILE A 169 -2.96 13.30 -11.17
CA ILE A 169 -3.90 12.71 -10.20
C ILE A 169 -5.32 12.66 -10.78
N GLY A 170 -5.69 13.63 -11.65
CA GLY A 170 -6.98 13.63 -12.32
C GLY A 170 -7.19 12.37 -13.15
N LEU A 171 -6.15 11.88 -13.83
CA LEU A 171 -6.21 10.62 -14.56
C LEU A 171 -6.52 9.42 -13.63
N PHE A 172 -6.01 9.41 -12.38
CA PHE A 172 -6.41 8.39 -11.42
C PHE A 172 -7.90 8.47 -11.13
N ASP A 173 -8.41 9.66 -10.85
CA ASP A 173 -9.83 9.88 -10.53
C ASP A 173 -10.74 9.47 -11.70
N ASP A 174 -10.38 9.79 -12.94
CA ASP A 174 -11.11 9.41 -14.15
C ASP A 174 -11.12 7.88 -14.35
N LEU A 175 -10.00 7.20 -14.11
CA LEU A 175 -9.93 5.74 -14.17
C LEU A 175 -10.80 5.07 -13.10
N ILE A 176 -10.79 5.60 -11.88
CA ILE A 176 -11.66 5.09 -10.81
C ILE A 176 -13.14 5.31 -11.16
N LEU A 177 -13.50 6.48 -11.74
CA LEU A 177 -14.85 6.73 -12.23
C LEU A 177 -15.25 5.71 -13.30
N SER A 178 -14.41 5.46 -14.28
CA SER A 178 -14.65 4.45 -15.33
C SER A 178 -14.85 3.05 -14.77
N TYR A 179 -14.12 2.67 -13.72
CA TYR A 179 -14.31 1.36 -13.05
C TYR A 179 -15.63 1.28 -12.29
N ARG A 180 -16.15 2.40 -11.78
CA ARG A 180 -17.48 2.49 -11.17
C ARG A 180 -18.58 2.37 -12.24
N GLU A 181 -18.47 3.12 -13.31
CA GLU A 181 -19.41 3.09 -14.44
C GLU A 181 -19.49 1.71 -15.09
N ALA A 182 -18.34 1.02 -15.22
CA ALA A 182 -18.27 -0.37 -15.68
C ALA A 182 -18.80 -1.39 -14.66
N GLY A 183 -19.21 -0.96 -13.47
CA GLY A 183 -19.72 -1.83 -12.42
C GLY A 183 -18.65 -2.69 -11.74
N LEU A 184 -17.37 -2.47 -11.97
CA LEU A 184 -16.28 -3.19 -11.27
C LEU A 184 -16.24 -2.80 -9.79
N ILE A 185 -16.20 -1.50 -9.49
CA ILE A 185 -16.31 -0.95 -8.14
C ILE A 185 -17.78 -0.59 -7.91
N PRO A 186 -18.46 -1.27 -6.97
CA PRO A 186 -19.87 -0.95 -6.66
C PRO A 186 -20.00 0.47 -6.11
N THR A 187 -21.11 1.12 -6.45
CA THR A 187 -21.48 2.43 -5.91
C THR A 187 -22.90 2.36 -5.38
N SER A 188 -23.22 3.20 -4.40
CA SER A 188 -24.61 3.44 -4.01
C SER A 188 -25.35 3.96 -5.24
N GLN A 189 -26.43 3.30 -5.63
CA GLN A 189 -27.28 3.85 -6.68
C GLN A 189 -27.84 5.18 -6.18
N ALA A 190 -27.67 6.22 -6.98
CA ALA A 190 -28.27 7.53 -6.75
C ALA A 190 -29.80 7.47 -6.92
#